data_340d28e13dbc95bd2a3cb8be889c05b0
#
_entry.id   340d28e13dbc95bd2a3cb8be889c05b0
#
_cell.length_a   1.000
_cell.length_b   1.000
_cell.length_c   1.000
_cell.angle_alpha   90.00
_cell.angle_beta   90.00
_cell.angle_gamma   90.00
#
_symmetry.space_group_name_H-M   'P 1'
#
loop_
_entity.id
_entity.type
_entity.pdbx_description
1 polymer ?
#
loop_
_entity_poly.entity_id
_entity_poly.type
_entity_poly.pdbx_seq_one_letter_code
_entity_poly.pdbx_strand_id
1 'polypeptide(L)'
;MNRESYTSVYQSVKKMLPEGDKFTEPIFDKLVNSNPNKVAYWAMDSLSSKEDVKAAMQSIDDLKQQIRSFVNLEHLKVPMIVYLGGSAHIADVFANLNKGGVPLTKYEVFGAAWVNAAIRLRGAEESPLQDQLLQYVKNYYLDMRKQAEFDVDDFSEDELTQNRTVTLPEFGTALGQYVVDHLSALVPETTSAAPEIGFGLLGVAMNLDNRKLSSLNKYIQKIRDELEDILQKTERICNNLQSMFETLLRRFKSTGNDYENGLSSTFKTLSYFAALWDLDPSSEEYTTALSNIKAAYVYDAITSAWSSHGDQRLMEYCNSSRDYGTRISEEQFDQAFDQWIADQTPGINFGKDIKCLITIRLNFISNFRLSA
;
A
#
# COMPACT_ATOMS: atom_id res chain seq x y z
N MET A 1 -4.00 -15.60 32.57
CA MET A 1 -5.24 -15.42 33.36
C MET A 1 -5.84 -16.80 33.59
N ASN A 2 -6.05 -17.20 34.83
CA ASN A 2 -6.74 -18.48 35.10
C ASN A 2 -8.23 -18.27 34.74
N ARG A 3 -8.67 -18.87 33.62
CA ARG A 3 -10.07 -18.80 33.16
C ARG A 3 -11.07 -19.26 34.23
N GLU A 4 -10.61 -20.13 35.13
CA GLU A 4 -11.40 -20.62 36.27
C GLU A 4 -11.74 -19.52 37.28
N SER A 5 -10.78 -18.64 37.65
CA SER A 5 -11.01 -17.52 38.55
C SER A 5 -11.99 -16.51 37.96
N TYR A 6 -11.85 -16.18 36.68
CA TYR A 6 -12.78 -15.29 35.97
C TYR A 6 -14.20 -15.87 35.96
N THR A 7 -14.34 -17.14 35.54
CA THR A 7 -15.63 -17.82 35.48
C THR A 7 -16.29 -17.92 36.84
N SER A 8 -15.49 -18.22 37.91
CA SER A 8 -15.99 -18.33 39.30
C SER A 8 -16.56 -16.98 39.77
N VAL A 9 -15.85 -15.86 39.58
CA VAL A 9 -16.31 -14.53 39.97
C VAL A 9 -17.55 -14.13 39.17
N TYR A 10 -17.55 -14.34 37.86
CA TYR A 10 -18.72 -14.08 37.01
C TYR A 10 -19.98 -14.82 37.49
N GLN A 11 -19.84 -16.13 37.78
CA GLN A 11 -20.98 -16.93 38.26
C GLN A 11 -21.42 -16.52 39.67
N SER A 12 -20.50 -16.12 40.55
CA SER A 12 -20.83 -15.61 41.88
C SER A 12 -21.63 -14.32 41.82
N VAL A 13 -21.16 -13.34 41.00
CA VAL A 13 -21.86 -12.06 40.81
C VAL A 13 -23.23 -12.28 40.15
N LYS A 14 -23.32 -13.15 39.15
CA LYS A 14 -24.56 -13.51 38.48
C LYS A 14 -25.64 -14.06 39.43
N LYS A 15 -25.25 -14.84 40.40
CA LYS A 15 -26.16 -15.43 41.43
C LYS A 15 -26.71 -14.39 42.40
N MET A 16 -26.04 -13.26 42.62
CA MET A 16 -26.48 -12.19 43.49
C MET A 16 -27.53 -11.28 42.84
N LEU A 17 -27.67 -11.36 41.54
CA LEU A 17 -28.59 -10.49 40.78
C LEU A 17 -30.00 -11.05 40.75
N PRO A 18 -31.06 -10.22 40.96
CA PRO A 18 -32.48 -10.62 40.87
C PRO A 18 -32.85 -11.18 39.48
N GLU A 19 -32.25 -10.63 38.43
CA GLU A 19 -32.43 -11.05 37.04
C GLU A 19 -31.07 -11.56 36.46
N GLY A 20 -30.46 -12.53 37.13
CA GLY A 20 -29.15 -13.06 36.74
C GLY A 20 -29.05 -13.58 35.29
N ASP A 21 -30.19 -13.99 34.71
CA ASP A 21 -30.21 -14.46 33.31
C ASP A 21 -29.94 -13.34 32.29
N LYS A 22 -30.20 -12.10 32.63
CA LYS A 22 -29.86 -10.92 31.79
C LYS A 22 -28.37 -10.50 31.92
N PHE A 23 -27.69 -11.00 32.94
CA PHE A 23 -26.27 -10.71 33.15
C PHE A 23 -25.37 -11.63 32.34
N THR A 24 -24.75 -11.10 31.32
CA THR A 24 -23.92 -11.83 30.35
C THR A 24 -22.43 -11.58 30.53
N GLU A 25 -21.57 -12.47 30.02
CA GLU A 25 -20.10 -12.26 30.05
C GLU A 25 -19.67 -10.92 29.48
N PRO A 26 -20.20 -10.41 28.35
CA PRO A 26 -19.85 -9.07 27.85
C PRO A 26 -20.18 -7.93 28.79
N ILE A 27 -21.22 -8.06 29.62
CA ILE A 27 -21.56 -7.06 30.65
C ILE A 27 -20.54 -7.13 31.79
N PHE A 28 -20.16 -8.33 32.20
CA PHE A 28 -19.15 -8.55 33.21
C PHE A 28 -17.79 -8.05 32.77
N ASP A 29 -17.38 -8.28 31.53
CA ASP A 29 -16.14 -7.75 30.93
C ASP A 29 -16.08 -6.23 31.00
N LYS A 30 -17.19 -5.55 30.66
CA LYS A 30 -17.28 -4.10 30.78
C LYS A 30 -17.11 -3.63 32.23
N LEU A 31 -17.59 -4.38 33.21
CA LEU A 31 -17.42 -4.03 34.63
C LEU A 31 -15.98 -4.26 35.10
N VAL A 32 -15.38 -5.37 34.72
CA VAL A 32 -13.97 -5.66 35.03
C VAL A 32 -13.03 -4.62 34.44
N ASN A 33 -13.34 -4.10 33.26
CA ASN A 33 -12.55 -3.05 32.60
C ASN A 33 -12.96 -1.61 32.97
N SER A 34 -13.97 -1.43 33.83
CA SER A 34 -14.44 -0.10 34.26
C SER A 34 -13.66 0.42 35.47
N ASN A 35 -13.74 1.74 35.72
CA ASN A 35 -13.21 2.30 36.96
C ASN A 35 -14.05 1.88 38.19
N PRO A 36 -13.49 1.93 39.42
CA PRO A 36 -14.19 1.52 40.64
C PRO A 36 -15.54 2.19 40.86
N ASN A 37 -15.67 3.50 40.53
CA ASN A 37 -16.92 4.22 40.70
C ASN A 37 -18.04 3.70 39.81
N LYS A 38 -17.74 3.31 38.56
CA LYS A 38 -18.74 2.71 37.65
C LYS A 38 -19.20 1.35 38.17
N VAL A 39 -18.29 0.55 38.74
CA VAL A 39 -18.66 -0.74 39.36
C VAL A 39 -19.53 -0.51 40.59
N ALA A 40 -19.22 0.49 41.42
CA ALA A 40 -20.03 0.85 42.59
C ALA A 40 -21.43 1.31 42.19
N TYR A 41 -21.58 2.20 41.22
CA TYR A 41 -22.89 2.63 40.75
C TYR A 41 -23.72 1.48 40.19
N TRP A 42 -23.10 0.64 39.36
CA TRP A 42 -23.76 -0.56 38.83
C TRP A 42 -24.23 -1.50 39.94
N ALA A 43 -23.37 -1.79 40.92
CA ALA A 43 -23.71 -2.68 42.00
C ALA A 43 -24.86 -2.14 42.88
N MET A 44 -24.87 -0.82 43.18
CA MET A 44 -25.93 -0.18 43.91
C MET A 44 -27.27 -0.15 43.17
N ASP A 45 -27.23 -0.06 41.85
CA ASP A 45 -28.41 -0.03 41.00
C ASP A 45 -28.99 -1.43 40.72
N SER A 46 -28.13 -2.43 40.63
CA SER A 46 -28.51 -3.78 40.19
C SER A 46 -28.75 -4.78 41.32
N LEU A 47 -28.27 -4.52 42.54
CA LEU A 47 -28.32 -5.46 43.68
C LEU A 47 -29.22 -4.90 44.79
N SER A 48 -30.00 -5.81 45.41
CA SER A 48 -31.05 -5.41 46.37
C SER A 48 -30.54 -5.35 47.82
N SER A 49 -29.44 -6.01 48.17
CA SER A 49 -28.90 -6.02 49.51
C SER A 49 -27.55 -5.31 49.59
N LYS A 50 -27.28 -4.63 50.73
CA LYS A 50 -26.00 -3.94 50.96
C LYS A 50 -24.87 -4.95 51.06
N GLU A 51 -25.12 -6.15 51.55
CA GLU A 51 -24.16 -7.22 51.65
C GLU A 51 -23.74 -7.72 50.28
N ASP A 52 -24.70 -7.93 49.35
CA ASP A 52 -24.41 -8.32 47.98
C ASP A 52 -23.66 -7.25 47.19
N VAL A 53 -24.02 -5.98 47.40
CA VAL A 53 -23.29 -4.83 46.78
C VAL A 53 -21.83 -4.87 47.18
N LYS A 54 -21.54 -5.01 48.50
CA LYS A 54 -20.17 -5.07 49.02
C LYS A 54 -19.43 -6.29 48.51
N ALA A 55 -20.06 -7.47 48.52
CA ALA A 55 -19.48 -8.72 48.06
C ALA A 55 -19.15 -8.70 46.55
N ALA A 56 -20.04 -8.19 45.71
CA ALA A 56 -19.81 -8.04 44.27
C ALA A 56 -18.67 -7.07 43.96
N MET A 57 -18.68 -5.90 44.62
CA MET A 57 -17.60 -4.92 44.46
C MET A 57 -16.23 -5.51 44.85
N GLN A 58 -16.17 -6.18 45.98
CA GLN A 58 -14.94 -6.79 46.47
C GLN A 58 -14.44 -7.89 45.51
N SER A 59 -15.34 -8.78 45.06
CA SER A 59 -14.99 -9.87 44.16
C SER A 59 -14.47 -9.36 42.79
N ILE A 60 -15.08 -8.30 42.28
CA ILE A 60 -14.62 -7.67 41.02
C ILE A 60 -13.28 -6.95 41.21
N ASP A 61 -13.07 -6.30 42.35
CA ASP A 61 -11.81 -5.59 42.63
C ASP A 61 -10.67 -6.59 42.84
N ASP A 62 -10.89 -7.68 43.61
CA ASP A 62 -9.93 -8.74 43.78
C ASP A 62 -9.53 -9.38 42.43
N LEU A 63 -10.51 -9.60 41.54
CA LEU A 63 -10.24 -10.10 40.18
C LEU A 63 -9.39 -9.11 39.39
N LYS A 64 -9.69 -7.81 39.47
CA LYS A 64 -8.88 -6.77 38.83
C LYS A 64 -7.46 -6.73 39.36
N GLN A 65 -7.29 -6.87 40.67
CA GLN A 65 -5.96 -6.93 41.28
C GLN A 65 -5.20 -8.17 40.85
N GLN A 66 -5.86 -9.34 40.76
CA GLN A 66 -5.25 -10.56 40.23
C GLN A 66 -4.82 -10.37 38.77
N ILE A 67 -5.67 -9.74 37.91
CA ILE A 67 -5.31 -9.46 36.51
C ILE A 67 -4.09 -8.52 36.44
N ARG A 68 -4.10 -7.44 37.25
CA ARG A 68 -2.98 -6.48 37.30
C ARG A 68 -1.69 -7.10 37.83
N SER A 69 -1.77 -7.99 38.83
CA SER A 69 -0.59 -8.66 39.38
C SER A 69 0.00 -9.68 38.42
N PHE A 70 -0.84 -10.27 37.54
CA PHE A 70 -0.38 -11.18 36.49
C PHE A 70 0.32 -10.48 35.35
N VAL A 71 -0.10 -9.24 35.03
CA VAL A 71 0.52 -8.36 34.01
C VAL A 71 1.13 -7.16 34.76
N ASN A 72 2.18 -7.42 35.52
CA ASN A 72 2.93 -6.33 36.16
C ASN A 72 3.82 -5.66 35.11
N LEU A 73 3.28 -4.66 34.41
CA LEU A 73 3.97 -3.88 33.38
C LEU A 73 5.21 -3.17 33.92
N GLU A 74 5.23 -2.81 35.22
CA GLU A 74 6.38 -2.14 35.85
C GLU A 74 7.61 -3.05 35.99
N HIS A 75 7.40 -4.36 35.99
CA HIS A 75 8.48 -5.36 36.05
C HIS A 75 8.74 -6.05 34.72
N LEU A 76 8.00 -5.69 33.66
CA LEU A 76 8.20 -6.23 32.32
C LEU A 76 9.50 -5.65 31.75
N LYS A 77 10.55 -6.47 31.72
CA LYS A 77 11.79 -6.11 31.02
C LYS A 77 11.58 -6.34 29.53
N VAL A 78 11.39 -5.26 28.78
CA VAL A 78 11.40 -5.32 27.33
C VAL A 78 12.87 -5.37 26.90
N PRO A 79 13.33 -6.44 26.23
CA PRO A 79 14.68 -6.48 25.71
C PRO A 79 14.82 -5.39 24.63
N MET A 80 15.75 -4.48 24.84
CA MET A 80 16.06 -3.43 23.87
C MET A 80 17.34 -3.80 23.13
N ILE A 81 17.25 -3.89 21.81
CA ILE A 81 18.41 -4.08 20.93
C ILE A 81 18.85 -2.69 20.46
N VAL A 82 20.05 -2.28 20.85
CA VAL A 82 20.65 -1.02 20.41
C VAL A 82 21.57 -1.30 19.23
N TYR A 83 21.23 -0.76 18.07
CA TYR A 83 22.09 -0.82 16.91
C TYR A 83 23.13 0.30 16.96
N LEU A 84 24.41 -0.07 17.01
CA LEU A 84 25.53 0.86 17.10
C LEU A 84 26.23 1.10 15.74
N GLY A 85 25.68 0.55 14.67
CA GLY A 85 26.22 0.69 13.30
C GLY A 85 25.77 1.98 12.61
N GLY A 86 26.32 2.23 11.42
CA GLY A 86 25.93 3.39 10.60
C GLY A 86 24.52 3.27 10.01
N SER A 87 23.86 4.40 9.79
CA SER A 87 22.48 4.49 9.26
C SER A 87 22.26 3.77 7.93
N ALA A 88 23.33 3.51 7.17
CA ALA A 88 23.26 2.83 5.87
C ALA A 88 22.73 1.39 5.92
N HIS A 89 22.84 0.71 7.06
CA HIS A 89 22.43 -0.70 7.24
C HIS A 89 21.23 -0.86 8.17
N ILE A 90 20.65 0.23 8.65
CA ILE A 90 19.55 0.15 9.63
C ILE A 90 18.32 -0.54 9.05
N ALA A 91 18.03 -0.37 7.75
CA ALA A 91 16.94 -1.04 7.06
C ALA A 91 17.12 -2.56 7.04
N ASP A 92 18.35 -3.05 6.81
CA ASP A 92 18.65 -4.48 6.80
C ASP A 92 18.54 -5.08 8.20
N VAL A 93 18.89 -4.32 9.24
CA VAL A 93 18.73 -4.74 10.64
C VAL A 93 17.26 -4.86 11.00
N PHE A 94 16.42 -3.86 10.65
CA PHE A 94 14.98 -3.93 10.87
C PHE A 94 14.33 -5.09 10.13
N ALA A 95 14.67 -5.30 8.86
CA ALA A 95 14.18 -6.43 8.06
C ALA A 95 14.53 -7.79 8.71
N ASN A 96 15.74 -7.91 9.27
CA ASN A 96 16.17 -9.15 9.94
C ASN A 96 15.47 -9.36 11.30
N LEU A 97 15.23 -8.30 12.08
CA LEU A 97 14.54 -8.39 13.36
C LEU A 97 13.06 -8.79 13.20
N ASN A 98 12.42 -8.39 12.12
CA ASN A 98 11.02 -8.69 11.85
C ASN A 98 10.75 -10.10 11.26
N LYS A 99 11.75 -10.91 11.01
CA LYS A 99 11.58 -12.28 10.48
C LYS A 99 10.82 -13.23 11.43
N GLY A 100 10.68 -12.90 12.70
CA GLY A 100 9.99 -13.71 13.70
C GLY A 100 8.59 -13.23 14.11
N GLY A 101 8.09 -12.11 13.54
CA GLY A 101 6.80 -11.51 13.85
C GLY A 101 5.87 -11.42 12.63
N VAL A 102 4.92 -10.47 12.66
CA VAL A 102 4.18 -10.07 11.47
C VAL A 102 5.17 -9.43 10.50
N PRO A 103 5.36 -9.97 9.28
CA PRO A 103 6.37 -9.44 8.36
C PRO A 103 6.00 -8.02 7.94
N LEU A 104 6.88 -7.07 8.21
CA LEU A 104 6.78 -5.74 7.62
C LEU A 104 7.13 -5.79 6.14
N THR A 105 6.46 -5.00 5.35
CA THR A 105 6.86 -4.75 3.97
C THR A 105 8.21 -4.02 3.94
N LYS A 106 8.98 -4.16 2.87
CA LYS A 106 10.26 -3.42 2.71
C LYS A 106 10.06 -1.90 2.84
N TYR A 107 8.89 -1.38 2.50
CA TYR A 107 8.57 0.05 2.53
C TYR A 107 8.29 0.55 3.94
N GLU A 108 7.63 -0.25 4.79
CA GLU A 108 7.48 0.04 6.23
C GLU A 108 8.82 0.05 6.94
N VAL A 109 9.72 -0.87 6.55
CA VAL A 109 11.12 -0.87 7.04
C VAL A 109 11.84 0.41 6.62
N PHE A 110 11.66 0.91 5.41
CA PHE A 110 12.21 2.19 4.96
C PHE A 110 11.63 3.36 5.76
N GLY A 111 10.33 3.33 6.07
CA GLY A 111 9.66 4.31 6.92
C GLY A 111 10.37 4.47 8.26
N ALA A 112 10.63 3.36 8.94
CA ALA A 112 11.32 3.36 10.23
C ALA A 112 12.80 3.75 10.14
N ALA A 113 13.47 3.41 9.01
CA ALA A 113 14.92 3.59 8.87
C ALA A 113 15.33 5.01 8.44
N TRP A 114 14.47 5.74 7.72
CA TRP A 114 14.83 6.99 7.04
C TRP A 114 14.11 8.24 7.56
N VAL A 115 13.67 8.21 8.81
CA VAL A 115 12.99 9.35 9.47
C VAL A 115 13.78 10.67 9.39
N ASN A 116 15.11 10.60 9.32
CA ASN A 116 15.99 11.77 9.23
C ASN A 116 16.23 12.25 7.78
N ALA A 117 15.77 11.52 6.78
CA ALA A 117 15.91 11.89 5.37
C ALA A 117 14.74 12.81 4.97
N ALA A 118 14.84 14.11 5.30
CA ALA A 118 13.78 15.09 5.11
C ALA A 118 13.83 15.78 3.74
N ILE A 119 12.68 16.10 3.17
CA ILE A 119 12.50 16.84 1.93
C ILE A 119 11.55 18.00 2.21
N ARG A 120 11.93 19.23 1.82
CA ARG A 120 11.07 20.41 1.95
C ARG A 120 10.33 20.63 0.63
N LEU A 121 9.00 20.71 0.72
CA LEU A 121 8.11 20.93 -0.40
C LEU A 121 7.75 22.43 -0.56
N ARG A 122 7.55 22.87 -1.78
CA ARG A 122 7.12 24.25 -2.10
C ARG A 122 5.61 24.40 -1.96
N GLY A 123 5.14 25.66 -1.85
CA GLY A 123 3.71 25.97 -1.82
C GLY A 123 3.04 25.90 -3.19
N ALA A 124 1.70 25.92 -3.18
CA ALA A 124 0.88 25.81 -4.41
C ALA A 124 1.19 26.89 -5.45
N GLU A 125 1.58 28.10 -5.03
CA GLU A 125 1.94 29.19 -5.93
C GLU A 125 3.24 28.92 -6.71
N GLU A 126 4.17 28.15 -6.12
CA GLU A 126 5.47 27.82 -6.72
C GLU A 126 5.44 26.48 -7.44
N SER A 127 4.76 25.48 -6.88
CA SER A 127 4.65 24.13 -7.42
C SER A 127 3.34 23.44 -6.95
N PRO A 128 2.29 23.46 -7.79
CA PRO A 128 1.02 22.82 -7.46
C PRO A 128 1.16 21.33 -7.12
N LEU A 129 2.04 20.61 -7.82
CA LEU A 129 2.27 19.19 -7.56
C LEU A 129 2.92 18.94 -6.21
N GLN A 130 3.91 19.74 -5.80
CA GLN A 130 4.50 19.61 -4.46
C GLN A 130 3.47 19.87 -3.35
N ASP A 131 2.55 20.82 -3.57
CA ASP A 131 1.46 21.05 -2.62
C ASP A 131 0.50 19.85 -2.56
N GLN A 132 0.16 19.27 -3.71
CA GLN A 132 -0.67 18.07 -3.77
C GLN A 132 -0.02 16.89 -3.04
N LEU A 133 1.30 16.69 -3.18
CA LEU A 133 2.02 15.65 -2.44
C LEU A 133 1.95 15.89 -0.92
N LEU A 134 2.05 17.15 -0.46
CA LEU A 134 1.87 17.47 0.94
C LEU A 134 0.46 17.12 1.43
N GLN A 135 -0.57 17.34 0.61
CA GLN A 135 -1.95 16.95 0.96
C GLN A 135 -2.11 15.43 1.06
N TYR A 136 -1.44 14.64 0.20
CA TYR A 136 -1.45 13.18 0.36
C TYR A 136 -0.84 12.74 1.69
N VAL A 137 0.29 13.30 2.09
CA VAL A 137 0.91 13.02 3.40
C VAL A 137 -0.03 13.40 4.54
N LYS A 138 -0.63 14.59 4.49
CA LYS A 138 -1.59 15.06 5.48
C LYS A 138 -2.80 14.13 5.59
N ASN A 139 -3.42 13.77 4.46
CA ASN A 139 -4.58 12.89 4.42
C ASN A 139 -4.26 11.50 4.98
N TYR A 140 -3.08 10.96 4.69
CA TYR A 140 -2.63 9.69 5.24
C TYR A 140 -2.66 9.70 6.78
N TYR A 141 -2.10 10.73 7.42
CA TYR A 141 -2.12 10.85 8.88
C TYR A 141 -3.52 11.11 9.46
N LEU A 142 -4.34 11.90 8.78
CA LEU A 142 -5.72 12.14 9.20
C LEU A 142 -6.57 10.86 9.13
N ASP A 143 -6.36 10.02 8.13
CA ASP A 143 -7.07 8.76 8.00
C ASP A 143 -6.59 7.72 9.03
N MET A 144 -5.29 7.69 9.35
CA MET A 144 -4.77 6.88 10.47
C MET A 144 -5.39 7.27 11.81
N ARG A 145 -5.57 8.57 12.08
CA ARG A 145 -6.25 9.06 13.30
C ARG A 145 -7.71 8.61 13.41
N LYS A 146 -8.41 8.50 12.27
CA LYS A 146 -9.81 8.03 12.25
C LYS A 146 -9.92 6.53 12.56
N GLN A 147 -8.90 5.77 12.22
CA GLN A 147 -8.79 4.34 12.55
C GLN A 147 -8.31 4.27 14.01
N ALA A 148 -9.25 4.22 14.97
CA ALA A 148 -9.09 4.39 16.42
C ALA A 148 -8.07 3.46 17.14
N GLU A 149 -7.25 2.72 16.41
CA GLU A 149 -6.20 1.82 16.92
C GLU A 149 -4.82 2.46 16.98
N PHE A 150 -4.63 3.63 16.32
CA PHE A 150 -3.32 4.29 16.27
C PHE A 150 -3.38 5.65 16.95
N ASP A 151 -2.58 5.79 18.02
CA ASP A 151 -2.29 7.06 18.64
C ASP A 151 -1.19 7.75 17.82
N VAL A 152 -1.56 8.80 17.08
CA VAL A 152 -0.63 9.60 16.26
C VAL A 152 -0.38 10.91 17.00
N ASP A 153 0.04 10.81 18.27
CA ASP A 153 0.23 11.96 19.15
C ASP A 153 1.27 12.95 18.62
N ASP A 154 2.26 12.49 17.89
CA ASP A 154 3.35 13.30 17.36
C ASP A 154 3.01 14.00 16.02
N PHE A 155 1.83 13.76 15.41
CA PHE A 155 1.45 14.43 14.17
C PHE A 155 0.71 15.73 14.42
N SER A 156 1.30 16.84 13.99
CA SER A 156 0.68 18.18 13.96
C SER A 156 0.43 18.63 12.52
N GLU A 157 -0.85 18.78 12.17
CA GLU A 157 -1.27 19.30 10.87
C GLU A 157 -0.77 20.71 10.60
N ASP A 158 -0.80 21.57 11.65
CA ASP A 158 -0.34 22.95 11.56
C ASP A 158 1.18 23.00 11.35
N GLU A 159 1.93 22.15 12.04
CA GLU A 159 3.38 22.07 11.89
C GLU A 159 3.77 21.58 10.50
N LEU A 160 3.12 20.52 9.99
CA LEU A 160 3.36 20.03 8.63
C LEU A 160 3.06 21.10 7.58
N THR A 161 1.95 21.86 7.76
CA THR A 161 1.54 22.93 6.85
C THR A 161 2.52 24.09 6.84
N GLN A 162 3.08 24.46 8.01
CA GLN A 162 4.03 25.56 8.14
C GLN A 162 5.44 25.18 7.65
N ASN A 163 5.94 24.04 8.10
CA ASN A 163 7.32 23.60 7.79
C ASN A 163 7.44 23.00 6.40
N ARG A 164 6.36 22.45 5.86
CA ARG A 164 6.28 21.77 4.55
C ARG A 164 7.40 20.74 4.35
N THR A 165 7.80 20.09 5.43
CA THR A 165 8.90 19.12 5.45
C THR A 165 8.34 17.75 5.69
N VAL A 166 8.63 16.85 4.76
CA VAL A 166 8.24 15.43 4.79
C VAL A 166 9.49 14.55 4.80
N THR A 167 9.38 13.36 5.33
CA THR A 167 10.46 12.36 5.23
C THR A 167 10.51 11.75 3.84
N LEU A 168 11.64 11.14 3.46
CA LEU A 168 11.78 10.43 2.19
C LEU A 168 10.73 9.31 2.01
N PRO A 169 10.36 8.53 3.04
CA PRO A 169 9.26 7.57 2.95
C PRO A 169 7.90 8.20 2.66
N GLU A 170 7.55 9.28 3.36
CA GLU A 170 6.31 10.01 3.12
C GLU A 170 6.26 10.58 1.71
N PHE A 171 7.36 11.20 1.27
CA PHE A 171 7.49 11.72 -0.10
C PHE A 171 7.32 10.62 -1.15
N GLY A 172 8.03 9.49 -0.99
CA GLY A 172 7.95 8.37 -1.91
C GLY A 172 6.53 7.79 -1.99
N THR A 173 5.86 7.61 -0.85
CA THR A 173 4.48 7.13 -0.80
C THR A 173 3.51 8.12 -1.44
N ALA A 174 3.64 9.42 -1.16
CA ALA A 174 2.79 10.46 -1.75
C ALA A 174 2.99 10.56 -3.27
N LEU A 175 4.24 10.47 -3.75
CA LEU A 175 4.55 10.44 -5.19
C LEU A 175 3.91 9.20 -5.86
N GLY A 176 3.99 8.05 -5.21
CA GLY A 176 3.32 6.85 -5.69
C GLY A 176 1.80 6.97 -5.69
N GLN A 177 1.20 7.60 -4.67
CA GLN A 177 -0.24 7.86 -4.64
C GLN A 177 -0.68 8.76 -5.80
N TYR A 178 0.11 9.79 -6.12
CA TYR A 178 -0.11 10.61 -7.30
C TYR A 178 -0.19 9.77 -8.58
N VAL A 179 0.76 8.84 -8.77
CA VAL A 179 0.76 7.94 -9.94
C VAL A 179 -0.43 6.98 -9.92
N VAL A 180 -0.79 6.41 -8.76
CA VAL A 180 -1.96 5.53 -8.60
C VAL A 180 -3.24 6.25 -9.01
N ASP A 181 -3.44 7.48 -8.55
CA ASP A 181 -4.64 8.27 -8.85
C ASP A 181 -4.75 8.62 -10.34
N HIS A 182 -3.61 8.88 -11.01
CA HIS A 182 -3.58 9.22 -12.42
C HIS A 182 -3.61 7.99 -13.34
N LEU A 183 -3.01 6.87 -12.93
CA LEU A 183 -2.86 5.66 -13.72
C LEU A 183 -3.52 4.45 -13.07
N SER A 184 -4.66 4.64 -12.40
CA SER A 184 -5.36 3.59 -11.64
C SER A 184 -5.62 2.31 -12.46
N ALA A 185 -5.80 2.42 -13.76
CA ALA A 185 -5.99 1.27 -14.65
C ALA A 185 -4.69 0.46 -14.90
N LEU A 186 -3.52 1.02 -14.65
CA LEU A 186 -2.20 0.39 -14.87
C LEU A 186 -1.53 -0.06 -13.58
N VAL A 187 -2.08 0.30 -12.42
CA VAL A 187 -1.53 0.00 -11.10
C VAL A 187 -2.47 -0.95 -10.36
N PRO A 188 -1.95 -1.99 -9.68
CA PRO A 188 -2.79 -2.90 -8.90
C PRO A 188 -3.50 -2.18 -7.74
N GLU A 189 -4.74 -2.55 -7.48
CA GLU A 189 -5.50 -2.07 -6.31
C GLU A 189 -5.05 -2.81 -5.05
N THR A 190 -3.86 -2.48 -4.55
CA THR A 190 -3.31 -3.04 -3.32
C THR A 190 -2.87 -1.92 -2.39
N THR A 191 -2.92 -2.17 -1.09
CA THR A 191 -2.47 -1.20 -0.07
C THR A 191 -0.99 -0.84 -0.20
N SER A 192 -0.18 -1.70 -0.83
CA SER A 192 1.24 -1.48 -1.06
C SER A 192 1.55 -0.80 -2.40
N ALA A 193 0.55 -0.55 -3.26
CA ALA A 193 0.80 -0.04 -4.60
C ALA A 193 1.45 1.35 -4.61
N ALA A 194 0.96 2.28 -3.81
CA ALA A 194 1.52 3.62 -3.73
C ALA A 194 2.99 3.62 -3.28
N PRO A 195 3.39 3.04 -2.14
CA PRO A 195 4.80 2.99 -1.78
C PRO A 195 5.64 2.21 -2.82
N GLU A 196 5.14 1.13 -3.38
CA GLU A 196 5.87 0.34 -4.38
C GLU A 196 6.16 1.15 -5.65
N ILE A 197 5.17 1.84 -6.20
CA ILE A 197 5.34 2.72 -7.37
C ILE A 197 6.26 3.90 -7.02
N GLY A 198 6.03 4.59 -5.92
CA GLY A 198 6.78 5.79 -5.58
C GLY A 198 8.26 5.52 -5.32
N PHE A 199 8.60 4.50 -4.55
CA PHE A 199 9.99 4.12 -4.35
C PHE A 199 10.63 3.55 -5.62
N GLY A 200 9.88 2.79 -6.43
CA GLY A 200 10.34 2.32 -7.73
C GLY A 200 10.64 3.48 -8.68
N LEU A 201 9.79 4.50 -8.70
CA LEU A 201 9.97 5.70 -9.51
C LEU A 201 11.20 6.51 -9.08
N LEU A 202 11.42 6.67 -7.77
CA LEU A 202 12.66 7.27 -7.25
C LEU A 202 13.88 6.43 -7.62
N GLY A 203 13.73 5.10 -7.66
CA GLY A 203 14.76 4.20 -8.17
C GLY A 203 15.08 4.47 -9.64
N VAL A 204 14.06 4.63 -10.50
CA VAL A 204 14.23 5.02 -11.91
C VAL A 204 14.93 6.37 -12.02
N ALA A 205 14.47 7.38 -11.29
CA ALA A 205 15.04 8.73 -11.31
C ALA A 205 16.52 8.75 -10.88
N MET A 206 16.89 7.91 -9.94
CA MET A 206 18.29 7.80 -9.44
C MET A 206 19.14 6.79 -10.23
N ASN A 207 18.58 6.15 -11.25
CA ASN A 207 19.19 5.01 -11.96
C ASN A 207 19.68 3.93 -11.00
N LEU A 208 18.83 3.58 -10.03
CA LEU A 208 19.12 2.63 -8.96
C LEU A 208 18.38 1.31 -9.20
N ASP A 209 19.11 0.21 -9.08
CA ASP A 209 18.51 -1.13 -9.13
C ASP A 209 17.38 -1.26 -8.08
N ASN A 210 16.19 -1.66 -8.52
CA ASN A 210 15.01 -1.82 -7.66
C ASN A 210 15.23 -2.78 -6.48
N ARG A 211 16.17 -3.71 -6.59
CA ARG A 211 16.61 -4.60 -5.50
C ARG A 211 17.48 -3.89 -4.46
N LYS A 212 17.98 -2.70 -4.78
CA LYS A 212 18.87 -1.89 -3.93
C LYS A 212 18.16 -0.63 -3.39
N LEU A 213 16.84 -0.57 -3.44
CA LEU A 213 16.07 0.57 -2.93
C LEU A 213 16.36 0.87 -1.45
N SER A 214 16.81 -0.12 -0.66
CA SER A 214 17.26 0.10 0.72
C SER A 214 18.42 1.12 0.85
N SER A 215 19.09 1.44 -0.25
CA SER A 215 20.15 2.45 -0.26
C SER A 215 19.70 3.82 -0.78
N LEU A 216 18.42 4.02 -1.06
CA LEU A 216 17.87 5.25 -1.65
C LEU A 216 18.14 6.50 -0.77
N ASN A 217 18.20 6.32 0.55
CA ASN A 217 18.53 7.40 1.48
C ASN A 217 19.91 8.04 1.23
N LYS A 218 20.85 7.32 0.60
CA LYS A 218 22.16 7.87 0.22
C LYS A 218 22.05 8.90 -0.90
N TYR A 219 20.96 8.89 -1.64
CA TYR A 219 20.68 9.79 -2.76
C TYR A 219 19.81 10.99 -2.34
N ILE A 220 19.52 11.16 -1.03
CA ILE A 220 18.61 12.21 -0.55
C ILE A 220 19.00 13.60 -1.02
N GLN A 221 20.30 13.93 -1.07
CA GLN A 221 20.75 15.22 -1.54
C GLN A 221 20.46 15.39 -3.03
N LYS A 222 20.75 14.38 -3.85
CA LYS A 222 20.44 14.40 -5.29
C LYS A 222 18.95 14.51 -5.53
N ILE A 223 18.09 13.79 -4.77
CA ILE A 223 16.65 13.88 -4.85
C ILE A 223 16.16 15.30 -4.54
N ARG A 224 16.76 15.97 -3.53
CA ARG A 224 16.43 17.37 -3.20
C ARG A 224 16.80 18.33 -4.32
N ASP A 225 17.98 18.16 -4.88
CA ASP A 225 18.53 19.03 -5.93
C ASP A 225 17.76 18.87 -7.25
N GLU A 226 17.30 17.66 -7.57
CA GLU A 226 16.58 17.32 -8.80
C GLU A 226 15.05 17.20 -8.58
N LEU A 227 14.53 17.64 -7.41
CA LEU A 227 13.13 17.43 -7.03
C LEU A 227 12.14 17.91 -8.08
N GLU A 228 12.35 19.11 -8.60
CA GLU A 228 11.45 19.71 -9.60
C GLU A 228 11.49 18.93 -10.92
N ASP A 229 12.66 18.51 -11.39
CA ASP A 229 12.81 17.71 -12.60
C ASP A 229 12.12 16.33 -12.44
N ILE A 230 12.29 15.67 -11.29
CA ILE A 230 11.64 14.41 -10.97
C ILE A 230 10.11 14.57 -11.08
N LEU A 231 9.56 15.63 -10.50
CA LEU A 231 8.12 15.85 -10.48
C LEU A 231 7.59 16.20 -11.88
N GLN A 232 8.27 17.07 -12.63
CA GLN A 232 7.87 17.43 -14.00
C GLN A 232 7.91 16.23 -14.94
N LYS A 233 8.95 15.39 -14.85
CA LYS A 233 9.02 14.14 -15.63
C LYS A 233 7.89 13.18 -15.24
N THR A 234 7.63 13.02 -13.94
CA THR A 234 6.54 12.17 -13.45
C THR A 234 5.19 12.63 -13.99
N GLU A 235 4.85 13.90 -13.82
CA GLU A 235 3.58 14.48 -14.28
C GLU A 235 3.41 14.34 -15.79
N ARG A 236 4.44 14.68 -16.56
CA ARG A 236 4.44 14.58 -18.02
C ARG A 236 4.19 13.13 -18.49
N ILE A 237 4.92 12.17 -17.93
CA ILE A 237 4.78 10.76 -18.30
C ILE A 237 3.40 10.24 -17.88
N CYS A 238 2.91 10.57 -16.69
CA CYS A 238 1.55 10.24 -16.25
C CYS A 238 0.51 10.76 -17.24
N ASN A 239 0.56 12.03 -17.61
CA ASN A 239 -0.40 12.64 -18.53
C ASN A 239 -0.37 11.97 -19.91
N ASN A 240 0.81 11.66 -20.44
CA ASN A 240 0.97 10.98 -21.72
C ASN A 240 0.41 9.55 -21.68
N LEU A 241 0.74 8.80 -20.65
CA LEU A 241 0.23 7.43 -20.47
C LEU A 241 -1.30 7.44 -20.24
N GLN A 242 -1.82 8.34 -19.41
CA GLN A 242 -3.26 8.47 -19.16
C GLN A 242 -4.01 8.74 -20.47
N SER A 243 -3.56 9.74 -21.24
CA SER A 243 -4.16 10.09 -22.53
C SER A 243 -4.11 8.91 -23.51
N MET A 244 -2.98 8.22 -23.59
CA MET A 244 -2.78 7.08 -24.49
C MET A 244 -3.67 5.90 -24.14
N PHE A 245 -3.80 5.60 -22.84
CA PHE A 245 -4.56 4.44 -22.36
C PHE A 245 -6.06 4.72 -22.16
N GLU A 246 -6.50 5.96 -22.19
CA GLU A 246 -7.90 6.34 -21.98
C GLU A 246 -8.87 5.59 -22.91
N THR A 247 -8.49 5.37 -24.16
CA THR A 247 -9.31 4.63 -25.13
C THR A 247 -9.24 3.12 -24.98
N LEU A 248 -8.10 2.60 -24.55
CA LEU A 248 -7.86 1.16 -24.40
C LEU A 248 -8.44 0.60 -23.10
N LEU A 249 -8.36 1.38 -22.01
CA LEU A 249 -8.74 0.98 -20.67
C LEU A 249 -10.04 1.67 -20.23
N ARG A 250 -11.05 1.71 -21.12
CA ARG A 250 -12.36 2.27 -20.79
C ARG A 250 -13.02 1.50 -19.65
N ARG A 251 -13.59 2.25 -18.70
CA ARG A 251 -14.43 1.70 -17.63
C ARG A 251 -15.64 0.99 -18.17
N PHE A 252 -15.78 -0.29 -17.88
CA PHE A 252 -17.03 -1.02 -18.08
C PHE A 252 -17.91 -0.85 -16.83
N LYS A 253 -18.96 -0.03 -16.94
CA LYS A 253 -19.91 0.23 -15.84
C LYS A 253 -20.86 -0.94 -15.52
N SER A 254 -20.74 -2.10 -16.16
CA SER A 254 -21.79 -3.12 -16.13
C SER A 254 -21.91 -3.91 -14.81
N THR A 255 -20.94 -3.83 -13.90
CA THR A 255 -20.93 -4.66 -12.68
C THR A 255 -20.79 -3.88 -11.38
N GLY A 256 -20.77 -2.55 -11.41
CA GLY A 256 -20.62 -1.72 -10.20
C GLY A 256 -19.18 -1.62 -9.68
N ASN A 257 -18.25 -2.40 -10.19
CA ASN A 257 -16.83 -2.29 -9.92
C ASN A 257 -16.13 -1.56 -11.06
N ASP A 258 -15.30 -0.60 -10.71
CA ASP A 258 -14.85 0.42 -11.64
C ASP A 258 -13.83 -0.03 -12.69
N TYR A 259 -13.15 -1.16 -12.56
CA TYR A 259 -12.25 -1.72 -13.58
C TYR A 259 -12.05 -3.23 -13.35
N GLU A 260 -12.24 -4.06 -14.36
CA GLU A 260 -11.50 -5.30 -14.42
C GLU A 260 -10.11 -4.96 -14.97
N ASN A 261 -9.16 -4.75 -14.08
CA ASN A 261 -7.76 -4.50 -14.42
C ASN A 261 -7.14 -5.79 -14.91
N GLY A 262 -7.29 -6.10 -16.18
CA GLY A 262 -6.73 -7.32 -16.75
C GLY A 262 -5.22 -7.44 -16.57
N LEU A 263 -4.47 -6.32 -16.32
CA LEU A 263 -3.00 -6.33 -16.45
C LEU A 263 -2.29 -5.23 -15.67
N SER A 264 -2.75 -4.93 -14.49
CA SER A 264 -2.05 -4.02 -13.61
C SER A 264 -0.80 -4.70 -13.02
N SER A 265 0.37 -4.11 -13.21
CA SER A 265 1.63 -4.56 -12.62
C SER A 265 2.52 -3.35 -12.35
N THR A 266 2.92 -3.20 -11.10
CA THR A 266 3.82 -2.12 -10.66
C THR A 266 5.09 -2.05 -11.49
N PHE A 267 5.78 -3.17 -11.68
CA PHE A 267 7.04 -3.20 -12.44
C PHE A 267 6.86 -2.89 -13.92
N LYS A 268 5.75 -3.33 -14.51
CA LYS A 268 5.42 -3.02 -15.90
C LYS A 268 5.18 -1.51 -16.07
N THR A 269 4.39 -0.91 -15.18
CA THR A 269 4.15 0.53 -15.19
C THR A 269 5.44 1.31 -15.00
N LEU A 270 6.30 0.90 -14.07
CA LEU A 270 7.61 1.51 -13.87
C LEU A 270 8.53 1.38 -15.10
N SER A 271 8.41 0.31 -15.90
CA SER A 271 9.19 0.18 -17.12
C SER A 271 8.84 1.23 -18.18
N TYR A 272 7.59 1.70 -18.21
CA TYR A 272 7.20 2.82 -19.08
C TYR A 272 7.87 4.11 -18.64
N PHE A 273 7.91 4.38 -17.32
CA PHE A 273 8.65 5.51 -16.80
C PHE A 273 10.14 5.40 -17.12
N ALA A 274 10.75 4.25 -16.88
CA ALA A 274 12.18 4.03 -17.14
C ALA A 274 12.53 4.28 -18.61
N ALA A 275 11.73 3.77 -19.53
CA ALA A 275 11.97 3.93 -20.97
C ALA A 275 11.78 5.38 -21.48
N LEU A 276 10.92 6.17 -20.82
CA LEU A 276 10.61 7.55 -21.23
C LEU A 276 11.38 8.60 -20.41
N TRP A 277 12.05 8.21 -19.34
CA TRP A 277 12.59 9.11 -18.31
C TRP A 277 13.60 10.13 -18.84
N ASP A 278 14.59 9.64 -19.59
CA ASP A 278 15.70 10.44 -20.10
C ASP A 278 15.55 10.83 -21.57
N LEU A 279 14.46 10.42 -22.23
CA LEU A 279 14.21 10.82 -23.61
C LEU A 279 13.70 12.27 -23.66
N ASP A 280 14.16 13.02 -24.67
CA ASP A 280 13.62 14.35 -24.96
C ASP A 280 12.16 14.21 -25.42
N PRO A 281 11.20 14.85 -24.75
CA PRO A 281 9.78 14.78 -25.11
C PRO A 281 9.45 15.25 -26.54
N SER A 282 10.32 16.07 -27.14
CA SER A 282 10.19 16.55 -28.50
C SER A 282 10.83 15.64 -29.55
N SER A 283 11.52 14.58 -29.11
CA SER A 283 12.24 13.66 -30.02
C SER A 283 11.31 12.64 -30.69
N GLU A 284 11.76 12.13 -31.83
CA GLU A 284 11.10 11.04 -32.54
C GLU A 284 11.19 9.73 -31.71
N GLU A 285 12.29 9.54 -30.98
CA GLU A 285 12.48 8.40 -30.10
C GLU A 285 11.42 8.36 -28.99
N TYR A 286 11.12 9.50 -28.35
CA TYR A 286 10.08 9.59 -27.33
C TYR A 286 8.71 9.25 -27.90
N THR A 287 8.35 9.83 -29.05
CA THR A 287 7.06 9.60 -29.70
C THR A 287 6.92 8.14 -30.13
N THR A 288 7.98 7.55 -30.67
CA THR A 288 8.02 6.14 -31.08
C THR A 288 7.86 5.20 -29.88
N ALA A 289 8.64 5.44 -28.79
CA ALA A 289 8.54 4.65 -27.58
C ALA A 289 7.12 4.71 -26.98
N LEU A 290 6.55 5.92 -26.88
CA LEU A 290 5.19 6.12 -26.37
C LEU A 290 4.15 5.37 -27.21
N SER A 291 4.21 5.43 -28.54
CA SER A 291 3.27 4.74 -29.41
C SER A 291 3.38 3.21 -29.30
N ASN A 292 4.58 2.66 -29.12
CA ASN A 292 4.84 1.24 -28.99
C ASN A 292 4.44 0.68 -27.62
N ILE A 293 4.44 1.48 -26.56
CA ILE A 293 4.02 1.07 -25.20
C ILE A 293 2.60 0.48 -25.22
N LYS A 294 1.69 1.05 -26.00
CA LYS A 294 0.31 0.56 -26.12
C LYS A 294 0.25 -0.85 -26.68
N ALA A 295 1.03 -1.12 -27.73
CA ALA A 295 1.15 -2.45 -28.32
C ALA A 295 1.82 -3.44 -27.36
N ALA A 296 2.91 -3.02 -26.72
CA ALA A 296 3.63 -3.82 -25.74
C ALA A 296 2.75 -4.16 -24.52
N TYR A 297 1.88 -3.24 -24.08
CA TYR A 297 0.94 -3.52 -23.00
C TYR A 297 0.07 -4.73 -23.31
N VAL A 298 -0.49 -4.80 -24.50
CA VAL A 298 -1.34 -5.90 -24.93
C VAL A 298 -0.54 -7.19 -25.17
N TYR A 299 0.60 -7.08 -25.83
CA TYR A 299 1.48 -8.22 -26.10
C TYR A 299 1.98 -8.88 -24.81
N ASP A 300 2.42 -8.08 -23.85
CA ASP A 300 2.86 -8.56 -22.54
C ASP A 300 1.75 -9.26 -21.75
N ALA A 301 0.51 -8.82 -21.98
CA ALA A 301 -0.65 -9.48 -21.42
C ALA A 301 -0.84 -10.87 -21.94
N ILE A 302 -0.88 -10.99 -23.26
CA ILE A 302 -1.08 -12.26 -23.97
C ILE A 302 0.03 -13.23 -23.61
N THR A 303 1.28 -12.75 -23.54
CA THR A 303 2.45 -13.58 -23.24
C THR A 303 2.72 -13.78 -21.75
N SER A 304 1.92 -13.19 -20.86
CA SER A 304 2.16 -13.21 -19.40
C SER A 304 3.58 -12.76 -19.04
N ALA A 305 4.15 -11.82 -19.79
CA ALA A 305 5.56 -11.45 -19.72
C ALA A 305 6.00 -10.93 -18.33
N TRP A 306 5.08 -10.35 -17.54
CA TRP A 306 5.35 -9.77 -16.21
C TRP A 306 4.88 -10.64 -15.04
N SER A 307 4.51 -11.90 -15.28
CA SER A 307 4.05 -12.83 -14.25
C SER A 307 5.14 -13.23 -13.24
N SER A 308 6.42 -13.09 -13.63
CA SER A 308 7.58 -13.40 -12.79
C SER A 308 8.76 -12.50 -13.11
N HIS A 309 9.70 -12.35 -12.16
CA HIS A 309 10.95 -11.60 -12.34
C HIS A 309 10.75 -10.12 -12.75
N GLY A 310 9.68 -9.48 -12.27
CA GLY A 310 9.33 -8.12 -12.66
C GLY A 310 10.42 -7.10 -12.33
N ASP A 311 11.09 -7.22 -11.19
CA ASP A 311 12.22 -6.37 -10.77
C ASP A 311 13.43 -6.51 -11.71
N GLN A 312 13.76 -7.74 -12.13
CA GLN A 312 14.85 -7.98 -13.08
C GLN A 312 14.52 -7.40 -14.46
N ARG A 313 13.27 -7.58 -14.94
CA ARG A 313 12.81 -6.99 -16.20
C ARG A 313 12.82 -5.47 -16.17
N LEU A 314 12.39 -4.86 -15.07
CA LEU A 314 12.47 -3.41 -14.90
C LEU A 314 13.91 -2.91 -15.10
N MET A 315 14.90 -3.64 -14.58
CA MET A 315 16.31 -3.26 -14.74
C MET A 315 16.81 -3.27 -16.18
N GLU A 316 16.21 -4.10 -17.05
CA GLU A 316 16.54 -4.09 -18.48
C GLU A 316 16.15 -2.74 -19.13
N TYR A 317 15.07 -2.12 -18.67
CA TYR A 317 14.65 -0.78 -19.12
C TYR A 317 15.46 0.34 -18.46
N CYS A 318 15.77 0.24 -17.17
CA CYS A 318 16.57 1.25 -16.47
C CYS A 318 18.01 1.37 -17.01
N ASN A 319 18.59 0.27 -17.45
CA ASN A 319 19.95 0.26 -18.01
C ASN A 319 19.99 0.33 -19.54
N SER A 320 18.85 0.63 -20.17
CA SER A 320 18.68 0.75 -21.62
C SER A 320 19.08 -0.50 -22.43
N SER A 321 19.14 -1.68 -21.79
CA SER A 321 19.32 -2.94 -22.53
C SER A 321 18.02 -3.41 -23.21
N ARG A 322 16.91 -2.82 -22.80
CA ARG A 322 15.57 -2.96 -23.42
C ARG A 322 14.88 -1.61 -23.44
N ASP A 323 14.13 -1.34 -24.50
CA ASP A 323 13.35 -0.13 -24.66
C ASP A 323 12.00 -0.45 -25.35
N TYR A 324 11.23 0.59 -25.64
CA TYR A 324 10.02 0.52 -26.47
C TYR A 324 10.26 1.13 -27.86
N GLY A 325 11.52 1.27 -28.29
CA GLY A 325 11.87 1.81 -29.61
C GLY A 325 11.48 0.89 -30.78
N THR A 326 11.41 -0.43 -30.55
CA THR A 326 11.07 -1.38 -31.58
C THR A 326 9.59 -1.77 -31.55
N ARG A 327 8.93 -1.65 -32.68
CA ARG A 327 7.52 -2.04 -32.84
C ARG A 327 7.40 -3.58 -32.84
N ILE A 328 6.43 -4.10 -32.11
CA ILE A 328 6.04 -5.51 -32.16
C ILE A 328 5.35 -5.75 -33.48
N SER A 329 5.84 -6.74 -34.27
CA SER A 329 5.29 -7.06 -35.57
C SER A 329 3.94 -7.78 -35.47
N GLU A 330 3.15 -7.71 -36.56
CA GLU A 330 1.89 -8.44 -36.66
C GLU A 330 2.10 -9.97 -36.53
N GLU A 331 3.19 -10.48 -37.09
CA GLU A 331 3.56 -11.90 -36.97
C GLU A 331 3.86 -12.31 -35.52
N GLN A 332 4.55 -11.47 -34.75
CA GLN A 332 4.80 -11.71 -33.31
C GLN A 332 3.50 -11.73 -32.50
N PHE A 333 2.56 -10.83 -32.81
CA PHE A 333 1.24 -10.83 -32.19
C PHE A 333 0.45 -12.09 -32.52
N ASP A 334 0.41 -12.50 -33.79
CA ASP A 334 -0.31 -13.68 -34.20
C ASP A 334 0.23 -14.94 -33.52
N GLN A 335 1.55 -15.11 -33.50
CA GLN A 335 2.20 -16.23 -32.80
C GLN A 335 1.89 -16.24 -31.28
N ALA A 336 1.97 -15.08 -30.62
CA ALA A 336 1.66 -14.98 -29.20
C ALA A 336 0.18 -15.28 -28.91
N PHE A 337 -0.71 -14.83 -29.77
CA PHE A 337 -2.14 -15.06 -29.63
C PHE A 337 -2.52 -16.53 -29.88
N ASP A 338 -1.95 -17.15 -30.90
CA ASP A 338 -2.16 -18.57 -31.19
C ASP A 338 -1.65 -19.45 -30.03
N GLN A 339 -0.50 -19.11 -29.43
CA GLN A 339 0.01 -19.81 -28.26
C GLN A 339 -0.92 -19.60 -27.05
N TRP A 340 -1.38 -18.39 -26.80
CA TRP A 340 -2.31 -18.09 -25.70
C TRP A 340 -3.62 -18.87 -25.84
N ILE A 341 -4.18 -18.97 -27.08
CA ILE A 341 -5.35 -19.81 -27.37
C ILE A 341 -5.05 -21.27 -27.06
N ALA A 342 -3.92 -21.79 -27.50
CA ALA A 342 -3.54 -23.20 -27.27
C ALA A 342 -3.43 -23.51 -25.76
N ASP A 343 -2.89 -22.59 -24.99
CA ASP A 343 -2.72 -22.73 -23.51
C ASP A 343 -4.06 -22.67 -22.76
N GLN A 344 -5.06 -21.92 -23.27
CA GLN A 344 -6.39 -21.80 -22.67
C GLN A 344 -7.34 -22.94 -23.07
N THR A 345 -7.01 -23.74 -24.09
CA THR A 345 -7.91 -24.73 -24.68
C THR A 345 -7.68 -26.20 -24.30
N PRO A 346 -6.87 -26.63 -23.34
CA PRO A 346 -6.82 -28.05 -22.98
C PRO A 346 -8.18 -28.47 -22.37
N GLY A 347 -9.16 -28.83 -23.21
CA GLY A 347 -10.48 -29.32 -22.77
C GLY A 347 -11.71 -28.62 -23.35
N ILE A 348 -11.56 -27.64 -24.22
CA ILE A 348 -12.70 -26.98 -24.89
C ILE A 348 -13.15 -27.79 -26.11
N ASN A 349 -14.45 -28.10 -26.15
CA ASN A 349 -15.09 -28.78 -27.26
C ASN A 349 -15.23 -27.80 -28.46
N PHE A 350 -14.40 -27.96 -29.47
CA PHE A 350 -14.13 -27.04 -30.59
C PHE A 350 -15.33 -26.50 -31.40
N GLY A 351 -16.56 -26.89 -31.11
CA GLY A 351 -17.72 -26.55 -31.96
C GLY A 351 -18.43 -25.23 -31.68
N LYS A 352 -18.44 -24.71 -30.45
CA LYS A 352 -19.19 -23.49 -30.05
C LYS A 352 -18.32 -22.28 -29.73
N ASP A 353 -17.14 -22.51 -29.22
CA ASP A 353 -16.31 -21.45 -28.64
C ASP A 353 -15.36 -20.79 -29.63
N ILE A 354 -15.06 -21.47 -30.77
CA ILE A 354 -14.23 -20.91 -31.84
C ILE A 354 -14.83 -19.63 -32.43
N LYS A 355 -16.16 -19.52 -32.56
CA LYS A 355 -16.78 -18.27 -33.06
C LYS A 355 -16.54 -17.08 -32.11
N CYS A 356 -16.55 -17.32 -30.81
CA CYS A 356 -16.26 -16.29 -29.81
C CYS A 356 -14.79 -15.85 -29.86
N LEU A 357 -13.87 -16.82 -29.96
CA LEU A 357 -12.43 -16.56 -30.06
C LEU A 357 -12.04 -15.87 -31.37
N ILE A 358 -12.63 -16.25 -32.49
CA ILE A 358 -12.46 -15.57 -33.77
C ILE A 358 -13.03 -14.16 -33.74
N THR A 359 -14.17 -13.95 -33.09
CA THR A 359 -14.78 -12.62 -32.91
C THR A 359 -13.90 -11.74 -32.03
N ILE A 360 -13.32 -12.27 -30.96
CA ILE A 360 -12.36 -11.55 -30.10
C ILE A 360 -11.11 -11.19 -30.91
N ARG A 361 -10.53 -12.12 -31.68
CA ARG A 361 -9.39 -11.88 -32.57
C ARG A 361 -9.68 -10.79 -33.61
N LEU A 362 -10.82 -10.88 -34.29
CA LEU A 362 -11.21 -9.91 -35.33
C LEU A 362 -11.50 -8.53 -34.73
N ASN A 363 -12.18 -8.45 -33.58
CA ASN A 363 -12.42 -7.19 -32.89
C ASN A 363 -11.12 -6.59 -32.35
N PHE A 364 -10.19 -7.41 -31.90
CA PHE A 364 -8.88 -6.99 -31.43
C PHE A 364 -8.04 -6.40 -32.56
N ILE A 365 -7.92 -7.12 -33.68
CA ILE A 365 -7.18 -6.68 -34.87
C ILE A 365 -7.81 -5.44 -35.49
N SER A 366 -9.15 -5.35 -35.58
CA SER A 366 -9.83 -4.19 -36.14
C SER A 366 -9.68 -2.93 -35.30
N ASN A 367 -9.72 -3.06 -33.97
CA ASN A 367 -9.50 -1.93 -33.05
C ASN A 367 -8.04 -1.44 -33.07
N PHE A 368 -7.08 -2.33 -33.38
CA PHE A 368 -5.67 -1.97 -33.54
C PHE A 368 -5.36 -1.32 -34.89
N ARG A 369 -6.03 -1.73 -35.98
CA ARG A 369 -5.87 -1.12 -37.32
C ARG A 369 -6.46 0.30 -37.42
N LEU A 370 -7.43 0.65 -36.56
CA LEU A 370 -8.05 1.99 -36.55
C LEU A 370 -7.28 3.03 -35.72
N SER A 371 -6.21 2.64 -35.04
CA SER A 371 -5.38 3.52 -34.20
C SER A 371 -3.91 3.59 -34.65
N ALA A 372 -3.58 3.07 -35.83
CA ALA A 372 -2.31 3.26 -36.54
C ALA A 372 -2.54 4.24 -37.75
#